data_6d25d666ffa4cbfcbe07a450b9176e6f
#
_entry.id   6d25d666ffa4cbfcbe07a450b9176e6f
#
_cell.length_a   1.000
_cell.length_b   1.000
_cell.length_c   1.000
_cell.angle_alpha   90.00
_cell.angle_beta   90.00
_cell.angle_gamma   90.00
#
_symmetry.space_group_name_H-M   'P 1'
#
loop_
_entity.id
_entity.type
_entity.pdbx_description
1 polymer ?
#
loop_
_entity_poly.entity_id
_entity_poly.type
_entity_poly.pdbx_seq_one_letter_code
_entity_poly.pdbx_strand_id
1 'polypeptide(L)'
;MRKLFFLSIIFFWNCSEEPKRITISKVIGSPQFSKAKLSLSDSIYNDNGNYFFSFNIDEYSLGEQTQKDFDYKLANSDKGQHIHLIINNGPYFAKYSNKFNQKIEKENNVILAFLSRSYHESIKNPNAYLLTKTGDNNKIDLNGEFIFYSRPKGTYEGEATKKLLLDFYLINTNLSSKGNKVRATINDTEFIIDEWVSYYIEGLPKGEVSVKLELSNSEGTLIPTPYNPSTRKIILK
;
A
#
# COMPACT_ATOMS: atom_id res chain seq x y z
N MET A 1 43.60 37.87 52.25
CA MET A 1 43.39 37.62 50.80
C MET A 1 42.34 36.56 50.65
N ARG A 2 41.09 36.96 50.29
CA ARG A 2 39.93 36.05 50.15
C ARG A 2 39.83 35.65 48.69
N LYS A 3 40.06 34.36 48.36
CA LYS A 3 39.93 33.83 46.99
C LYS A 3 38.42 33.53 46.74
N LEU A 4 37.85 34.27 45.79
CA LEU A 4 36.51 34.02 45.26
C LEU A 4 36.61 32.86 44.24
N PHE A 5 35.92 31.75 44.52
CA PHE A 5 35.75 30.68 43.53
C PHE A 5 34.49 30.97 42.69
N PHE A 6 34.68 31.23 41.42
CA PHE A 6 33.58 31.33 40.45
C PHE A 6 33.18 29.91 40.01
N LEU A 7 32.02 29.46 40.45
CA LEU A 7 31.42 28.20 39.98
C LEU A 7 30.68 28.50 38.65
N SER A 8 31.28 28.10 37.54
CA SER A 8 30.63 28.19 36.20
C SER A 8 29.61 27.07 36.07
N ILE A 9 28.31 27.39 36.11
CA ILE A 9 27.22 26.46 35.82
C ILE A 9 27.07 26.40 34.30
N ILE A 10 27.49 25.27 33.66
CA ILE A 10 27.29 25.01 32.25
C ILE A 10 25.87 24.43 32.11
N PHE A 11 24.95 25.23 31.58
CA PHE A 11 23.63 24.76 31.15
C PHE A 11 23.79 24.00 29.85
N PHE A 12 23.67 22.67 29.90
CA PHE A 12 23.44 21.86 28.70
C PHE A 12 22.00 22.07 28.25
N TRP A 13 21.79 22.89 27.23
CA TRP A 13 20.56 22.92 26.50
C TRP A 13 20.43 21.63 25.70
N ASN A 14 19.70 20.68 26.26
CA ASN A 14 19.26 19.52 25.53
C ASN A 14 18.17 20.00 24.54
N CYS A 15 18.56 20.23 23.29
CA CYS A 15 17.64 20.50 22.21
C CYS A 15 16.97 19.16 21.85
N SER A 16 15.95 18.74 22.59
CA SER A 16 15.08 17.66 22.16
C SER A 16 14.23 18.21 21.01
N GLU A 17 14.48 17.77 19.78
CA GLU A 17 13.52 17.99 18.69
C GLU A 17 12.16 17.45 19.16
N GLU A 18 11.13 18.29 19.12
CA GLU A 18 9.76 17.83 19.39
C GLU A 18 9.43 16.68 18.43
N PRO A 19 8.78 15.61 18.92
CA PRO A 19 8.41 14.47 18.07
C PRO A 19 7.51 15.01 16.94
N LYS A 20 7.95 14.82 15.71
CA LYS A 20 7.19 15.22 14.51
C LYS A 20 5.83 14.55 14.56
N ARG A 21 4.76 15.33 14.42
CA ARG A 21 3.40 14.80 14.35
C ARG A 21 3.23 13.98 13.07
N ILE A 22 2.72 12.77 13.18
CA ILE A 22 2.34 11.95 12.02
C ILE A 22 1.16 12.61 11.31
N THR A 23 1.25 12.74 10.00
CA THR A 23 0.19 13.31 9.15
C THR A 23 -0.02 12.44 7.92
N ILE A 24 -1.23 12.51 7.35
CA ILE A 24 -1.53 11.99 6.01
C ILE A 24 -2.06 13.11 5.13
N SER A 25 -1.71 13.07 3.84
CA SER A 25 -2.23 13.98 2.83
C SER A 25 -2.46 13.24 1.51
N LYS A 26 -3.44 13.64 0.72
CA LYS A 26 -3.75 12.98 -0.56
C LYS A 26 -2.61 13.15 -1.55
N VAL A 27 -2.34 12.09 -2.32
CA VAL A 27 -1.48 12.17 -3.50
C VAL A 27 -2.27 12.81 -4.63
N ILE A 28 -1.79 13.93 -5.15
CA ILE A 28 -2.45 14.71 -6.21
C ILE A 28 -1.54 14.77 -7.43
N GLY A 29 -2.12 14.76 -8.63
CA GLY A 29 -1.39 14.95 -9.89
C GLY A 29 -0.92 13.64 -10.55
N SER A 30 -1.24 12.49 -10.01
CA SER A 30 -0.93 11.20 -10.66
C SER A 30 -1.74 11.02 -11.95
N PRO A 31 -1.12 10.53 -13.06
CA PRO A 31 -1.86 10.22 -14.30
C PRO A 31 -2.91 9.14 -14.04
N GLN A 32 -4.13 9.35 -14.53
CA GLN A 32 -5.28 8.53 -14.14
C GLN A 32 -5.34 7.15 -14.80
N PHE A 33 -4.81 6.98 -16.01
CA PHE A 33 -4.91 5.73 -16.79
C PHE A 33 -6.32 5.15 -16.82
N SER A 34 -7.31 6.00 -17.09
CA SER A 34 -8.75 5.65 -17.02
C SER A 34 -9.17 4.58 -18.03
N LYS A 35 -8.40 4.37 -19.09
CA LYS A 35 -8.64 3.35 -20.12
C LYS A 35 -7.86 2.06 -19.90
N ALA A 36 -6.93 2.04 -18.93
CA ALA A 36 -6.09 0.86 -18.67
C ALA A 36 -6.94 -0.35 -18.27
N LYS A 37 -6.60 -1.53 -18.81
CA LYS A 37 -7.29 -2.79 -18.51
C LYS A 37 -6.28 -3.88 -18.18
N LEU A 38 -6.68 -4.76 -17.29
CA LEU A 38 -5.97 -5.98 -16.92
C LEU A 38 -6.93 -7.16 -16.90
N SER A 39 -6.67 -8.19 -17.69
CA SER A 39 -7.46 -9.42 -17.70
C SER A 39 -6.57 -10.63 -17.91
N LEU A 40 -7.03 -11.82 -17.55
CA LEU A 40 -6.31 -13.05 -17.91
C LEU A 40 -6.42 -13.28 -19.43
N SER A 41 -5.31 -13.66 -20.06
CA SER A 41 -5.33 -14.17 -21.44
C SER A 41 -5.60 -15.67 -21.48
N ASP A 42 -5.18 -16.38 -20.44
CA ASP A 42 -5.32 -17.83 -20.29
C ASP A 42 -5.69 -18.18 -18.83
N SER A 43 -6.24 -19.38 -18.63
CA SER A 43 -6.48 -19.91 -17.30
C SER A 43 -5.17 -19.98 -16.51
N ILE A 44 -5.24 -19.70 -15.20
CA ILE A 44 -4.09 -19.85 -14.32
C ILE A 44 -3.74 -21.34 -14.23
N TYR A 45 -2.55 -21.68 -14.68
CA TYR A 45 -2.02 -23.04 -14.62
C TYR A 45 -1.14 -23.24 -13.40
N ASN A 46 -1.28 -24.37 -12.72
CA ASN A 46 -0.48 -24.74 -11.55
C ASN A 46 0.30 -26.02 -11.80
N ASP A 47 1.61 -25.95 -11.63
CA ASP A 47 2.49 -27.10 -11.64
C ASP A 47 3.24 -27.20 -10.29
N ASN A 48 2.81 -28.11 -9.44
CA ASN A 48 3.43 -28.37 -8.14
C ASN A 48 3.67 -27.12 -7.27
N GLY A 49 2.66 -26.23 -7.19
CA GLY A 49 2.72 -24.96 -6.46
C GLY A 49 3.38 -23.81 -7.21
N ASN A 50 3.81 -24.03 -8.44
CA ASN A 50 4.29 -22.97 -9.32
C ASN A 50 3.14 -22.55 -10.24
N TYR A 51 2.56 -21.39 -9.95
CA TYR A 51 1.42 -20.86 -10.67
C TYR A 51 1.88 -19.99 -11.83
N PHE A 52 1.36 -20.25 -13.03
CA PHE A 52 1.65 -19.51 -14.26
C PHE A 52 0.51 -18.55 -14.55
N PHE A 53 0.87 -17.28 -14.73
CA PHE A 53 -0.03 -16.20 -15.04
C PHE A 53 0.27 -15.65 -16.42
N SER A 54 -0.79 -15.38 -17.20
CA SER A 54 -0.72 -14.71 -18.48
C SER A 54 -1.82 -13.65 -18.53
N PHE A 55 -1.44 -12.37 -18.75
CA PHE A 55 -2.35 -11.25 -18.77
C PHE A 55 -2.41 -10.56 -20.14
N ASN A 56 -3.60 -10.13 -20.51
CA ASN A 56 -3.80 -9.06 -21.48
C ASN A 56 -3.79 -7.72 -20.75
N ILE A 57 -3.05 -6.77 -21.31
CA ILE A 57 -2.93 -5.41 -20.76
C ILE A 57 -3.19 -4.44 -21.90
N ASP A 58 -4.24 -3.63 -21.77
CA ASP A 58 -4.62 -2.64 -22.76
C ASP A 58 -4.44 -1.23 -22.20
N GLU A 59 -4.05 -0.27 -23.05
CA GLU A 59 -3.88 1.15 -22.72
C GLU A 59 -2.94 1.38 -21.49
N TYR A 60 -1.94 0.49 -21.33
CA TYR A 60 -0.94 0.56 -20.28
C TYR A 60 0.31 -0.23 -20.63
N SER A 61 1.49 0.36 -20.40
CA SER A 61 2.78 -0.27 -20.70
C SER A 61 3.51 -0.67 -19.43
N LEU A 62 3.89 -1.95 -19.31
CA LEU A 62 4.80 -2.38 -18.25
C LEU A 62 6.24 -1.98 -18.58
N GLY A 63 7.05 -1.75 -17.54
CA GLY A 63 8.48 -1.43 -17.68
C GLY A 63 8.78 0.02 -18.01
N GLU A 64 7.77 0.86 -18.26
CA GLU A 64 7.95 2.29 -18.52
C GLU A 64 7.93 3.09 -17.21
N GLN A 65 8.72 4.18 -17.16
CA GLN A 65 8.60 5.13 -16.06
C GLN A 65 7.31 5.92 -16.20
N THR A 66 6.55 6.02 -15.12
CA THR A 66 5.34 6.83 -15.13
C THR A 66 5.70 8.29 -15.30
N GLN A 67 5.22 8.91 -16.37
CA GLN A 67 5.36 10.34 -16.60
C GLN A 67 4.53 11.10 -15.57
N LYS A 68 5.11 12.15 -15.02
CA LYS A 68 4.50 12.95 -13.95
C LYS A 68 4.91 14.40 -14.11
N ASP A 69 3.94 15.28 -13.92
CA ASP A 69 4.13 16.72 -14.05
C ASP A 69 4.41 17.41 -12.70
N PHE A 70 4.71 16.63 -11.64
CA PHE A 70 4.92 17.13 -10.29
C PHE A 70 6.16 16.50 -9.65
N ASP A 71 6.75 17.19 -8.66
CA ASP A 71 7.88 16.69 -7.90
C ASP A 71 7.43 15.56 -6.95
N TYR A 72 7.72 14.35 -7.34
CA TYR A 72 7.29 13.14 -6.64
C TYR A 72 8.46 12.55 -5.85
N LYS A 73 8.38 12.61 -4.53
CA LYS A 73 9.46 12.17 -3.61
C LYS A 73 9.18 10.81 -2.96
N LEU A 74 8.46 9.94 -3.64
CA LEU A 74 8.23 8.57 -3.17
C LEU A 74 9.29 7.60 -3.71
N ALA A 75 9.42 6.46 -3.02
CA ALA A 75 10.20 5.36 -3.54
C ALA A 75 9.67 4.95 -4.93
N ASN A 76 10.55 4.92 -5.91
CA ASN A 76 10.24 4.60 -7.30
C ASN A 76 10.95 3.30 -7.70
N SER A 77 10.37 2.56 -8.63
CA SER A 77 10.99 1.39 -9.22
C SER A 77 11.76 1.77 -10.46
N ASP A 78 13.04 1.48 -10.51
CA ASP A 78 13.88 1.68 -11.71
C ASP A 78 13.39 0.84 -12.91
N LYS A 79 12.67 -0.26 -12.62
CA LYS A 79 12.04 -1.12 -13.63
C LYS A 79 10.69 -0.58 -14.15
N GLY A 80 10.22 0.57 -13.67
CA GLY A 80 9.03 1.23 -14.18
C GLY A 80 7.70 0.65 -13.69
N GLN A 81 6.68 0.89 -14.49
CA GLN A 81 5.29 0.45 -14.28
C GLN A 81 5.21 -1.08 -14.23
N HIS A 82 4.35 -1.61 -13.34
CA HIS A 82 4.32 -3.04 -13.07
C HIS A 82 2.95 -3.49 -12.55
N ILE A 83 2.76 -4.81 -12.52
CA ILE A 83 1.62 -5.43 -11.84
C ILE A 83 2.00 -5.64 -10.37
N HIS A 84 1.14 -5.25 -9.43
CA HIS A 84 1.16 -5.75 -8.08
C HIS A 84 0.34 -7.04 -8.01
N LEU A 85 0.97 -8.14 -7.62
CA LEU A 85 0.32 -9.41 -7.36
C LEU A 85 0.26 -9.63 -5.85
N ILE A 86 -0.93 -9.59 -5.27
CA ILE A 86 -1.17 -9.82 -3.84
C ILE A 86 -1.83 -11.20 -3.68
N ILE A 87 -1.27 -12.03 -2.80
CA ILE A 87 -1.78 -13.36 -2.48
C ILE A 87 -2.20 -13.37 -1.02
N ASN A 88 -3.48 -13.68 -0.74
CA ASN A 88 -4.04 -13.74 0.61
C ASN A 88 -3.75 -12.49 1.45
N ASN A 89 -3.83 -11.32 0.82
CA ASN A 89 -3.47 -10.03 1.43
C ASN A 89 -2.04 -9.97 2.00
N GLY A 90 -1.12 -10.82 1.53
CA GLY A 90 0.32 -10.73 1.83
C GLY A 90 0.97 -9.53 1.15
N PRO A 91 2.27 -9.27 1.40
CA PRO A 91 3.04 -8.28 0.65
C PRO A 91 3.01 -8.59 -0.85
N TYR A 92 2.79 -7.57 -1.69
CA TYR A 92 2.73 -7.77 -3.13
C TYR A 92 4.07 -8.21 -3.72
N PHE A 93 3.98 -8.98 -4.81
CA PHE A 93 5.08 -9.24 -5.74
C PHE A 93 4.96 -8.28 -6.93
N ALA A 94 6.03 -7.55 -7.23
CA ALA A 94 6.08 -6.68 -8.42
C ALA A 94 6.41 -7.52 -9.65
N LYS A 95 5.57 -7.46 -10.69
CA LYS A 95 5.72 -8.20 -11.95
C LYS A 95 5.81 -7.22 -13.10
N TYR A 96 6.93 -7.26 -13.84
CA TYR A 96 7.26 -6.33 -14.92
C TYR A 96 7.02 -6.94 -16.31
N SER A 97 6.47 -8.16 -16.35
CA SER A 97 6.05 -8.86 -17.57
C SER A 97 4.59 -9.28 -17.43
N ASN A 98 3.87 -9.33 -18.52
CA ASN A 98 2.51 -9.83 -18.56
C ASN A 98 2.41 -11.37 -18.46
N LYS A 99 3.53 -12.07 -18.66
CA LYS A 99 3.65 -13.52 -18.43
C LYS A 99 4.72 -13.78 -17.38
N PHE A 100 4.35 -14.51 -16.35
CA PHE A 100 5.27 -14.85 -15.27
C PHE A 100 4.79 -16.07 -14.48
N ASN A 101 5.67 -16.62 -13.66
CA ASN A 101 5.31 -17.61 -12.67
C ASN A 101 5.47 -17.03 -11.26
N GLN A 102 4.76 -17.64 -10.31
CA GLN A 102 4.84 -17.35 -8.89
C GLN A 102 4.66 -18.63 -8.09
N LYS A 103 5.65 -18.94 -7.25
CA LYS A 103 5.51 -20.04 -6.29
C LYS A 103 4.54 -19.64 -5.19
N ILE A 104 3.53 -20.46 -4.94
CA ILE A 104 2.51 -20.26 -3.91
C ILE A 104 2.39 -21.58 -3.15
N GLU A 105 2.65 -21.55 -1.86
CA GLU A 105 2.72 -22.79 -1.03
C GLU A 105 1.34 -23.36 -0.70
N LYS A 106 0.31 -22.47 -0.58
CA LYS A 106 -1.05 -22.90 -0.26
C LYS A 106 -1.81 -23.25 -1.54
N GLU A 107 -2.69 -24.23 -1.46
CA GLU A 107 -3.57 -24.57 -2.59
C GLU A 107 -4.69 -23.55 -2.74
N ASN A 108 -5.31 -23.17 -1.61
CA ASN A 108 -6.46 -22.26 -1.60
C ASN A 108 -6.00 -20.82 -1.38
N ASN A 109 -6.12 -20.00 -2.41
CA ASN A 109 -5.69 -18.61 -2.36
C ASN A 109 -6.72 -17.67 -2.94
N VAL A 110 -6.78 -16.46 -2.38
CA VAL A 110 -7.36 -15.27 -3.02
C VAL A 110 -6.21 -14.47 -3.62
N ILE A 111 -6.32 -14.16 -4.90
CA ILE A 111 -5.30 -13.47 -5.67
C ILE A 111 -5.88 -12.19 -6.21
N LEU A 112 -5.27 -11.07 -5.85
CA LEU A 112 -5.53 -9.77 -6.45
C LEU A 112 -4.31 -9.36 -7.29
N ALA A 113 -4.53 -9.07 -8.56
CA ALA A 113 -3.55 -8.44 -9.43
C ALA A 113 -4.09 -7.09 -9.87
N PHE A 114 -3.28 -6.03 -9.87
CA PHE A 114 -3.65 -4.71 -10.36
C PHE A 114 -2.45 -3.97 -10.96
N LEU A 115 -2.74 -3.03 -11.86
CA LEU A 115 -1.73 -2.19 -12.48
C LEU A 115 -1.25 -1.12 -11.50
N SER A 116 0.05 -0.87 -11.49
CA SER A 116 0.71 0.03 -10.56
C SER A 116 1.73 0.92 -11.26
N ARG A 117 1.70 2.21 -10.96
CA ARG A 117 2.68 3.20 -11.41
C ARG A 117 4.09 2.83 -10.96
N SER A 118 5.10 3.39 -11.60
CA SER A 118 6.51 3.13 -11.26
C SER A 118 6.83 3.41 -9.79
N TYR A 119 6.15 4.37 -9.18
CA TYR A 119 6.27 4.72 -7.76
C TYR A 119 5.27 3.97 -6.85
N HIS A 120 4.77 2.82 -7.32
CA HIS A 120 3.97 1.85 -6.57
C HIS A 120 2.56 2.30 -6.19
N GLU A 121 2.07 3.40 -6.71
CA GLU A 121 0.70 3.81 -6.53
C GLU A 121 -0.21 2.97 -7.45
N SER A 122 -1.26 2.37 -6.88
CA SER A 122 -2.23 1.57 -7.64
C SER A 122 -3.06 2.43 -8.59
N ILE A 123 -3.40 1.86 -9.75
CA ILE A 123 -4.38 2.45 -10.65
C ILE A 123 -5.77 2.05 -10.17
N LYS A 124 -6.54 3.05 -9.69
CA LYS A 124 -7.88 2.87 -9.11
C LYS A 124 -8.95 2.96 -10.20
N ASN A 125 -8.90 2.00 -11.11
CA ASN A 125 -9.78 1.89 -12.27
C ASN A 125 -10.46 0.51 -12.22
N PRO A 126 -11.78 0.38 -12.38
CA PRO A 126 -12.51 -0.88 -12.27
C PRO A 126 -12.10 -1.95 -13.29
N ASN A 127 -11.40 -1.56 -14.37
CA ASN A 127 -10.88 -2.49 -15.38
C ASN A 127 -9.38 -2.80 -15.20
N ALA A 128 -8.68 -2.14 -14.28
CA ALA A 128 -7.23 -2.24 -14.12
C ALA A 128 -6.82 -3.29 -13.06
N TYR A 129 -7.71 -4.20 -12.70
CA TYR A 129 -7.43 -5.27 -11.75
C TYR A 129 -8.11 -6.58 -12.13
N LEU A 130 -7.60 -7.66 -11.53
CA LEU A 130 -8.21 -8.97 -11.52
C LEU A 130 -8.27 -9.47 -10.08
N LEU A 131 -9.44 -9.88 -9.61
CA LEU A 131 -9.64 -10.66 -8.39
C LEU A 131 -10.02 -12.08 -8.77
N THR A 132 -9.30 -13.07 -8.26
CA THR A 132 -9.57 -14.49 -8.53
C THR A 132 -9.18 -15.34 -7.33
N LYS A 133 -9.49 -16.63 -7.41
CA LYS A 133 -9.09 -17.61 -6.40
C LYS A 133 -8.51 -18.86 -7.05
N THR A 134 -7.68 -19.58 -6.32
CA THR A 134 -7.16 -20.90 -6.68
C THR A 134 -7.62 -21.95 -5.69
N GLY A 135 -7.65 -23.20 -6.11
CA GLY A 135 -8.12 -24.33 -5.30
C GLY A 135 -9.63 -24.29 -5.02
N ASP A 136 -10.08 -25.18 -4.16
CA ASP A 136 -11.51 -25.34 -3.80
C ASP A 136 -11.95 -24.41 -2.66
N ASN A 137 -11.49 -23.17 -2.66
CA ASN A 137 -11.82 -22.21 -1.60
C ASN A 137 -13.27 -21.68 -1.75
N ASN A 138 -14.25 -22.55 -1.48
CA ASN A 138 -15.67 -22.19 -1.52
C ASN A 138 -16.12 -21.31 -0.34
N LYS A 139 -15.25 -21.06 0.65
CA LYS A 139 -15.57 -20.28 1.85
C LYS A 139 -15.47 -18.76 1.62
N ILE A 140 -14.79 -18.33 0.56
CA ILE A 140 -14.61 -16.90 0.25
C ILE A 140 -15.44 -16.57 -0.98
N ASP A 141 -16.45 -15.71 -0.77
CA ASP A 141 -17.24 -15.12 -1.85
C ASP A 141 -16.50 -13.91 -2.43
N LEU A 142 -16.09 -13.99 -3.70
CA LEU A 142 -15.40 -12.89 -4.38
C LEU A 142 -16.33 -11.73 -4.74
N ASN A 143 -17.65 -11.87 -4.62
CA ASN A 143 -18.60 -10.77 -4.78
C ASN A 143 -18.73 -9.91 -3.51
N GLY A 144 -18.19 -10.37 -2.39
CA GLY A 144 -18.13 -9.61 -1.14
C GLY A 144 -17.21 -8.37 -1.23
N GLU A 145 -17.26 -7.56 -0.19
CA GLU A 145 -16.37 -6.38 -0.06
C GLU A 145 -14.98 -6.80 0.38
N PHE A 146 -13.92 -6.18 -0.17
CA PHE A 146 -12.56 -6.41 0.26
C PHE A 146 -11.78 -5.12 0.44
N ILE A 147 -10.84 -5.16 1.39
CA ILE A 147 -9.71 -4.25 1.48
C ILE A 147 -8.41 -5.04 1.42
N PHE A 148 -7.54 -4.69 0.46
CA PHE A 148 -6.20 -5.26 0.35
C PHE A 148 -5.17 -4.19 0.68
N TYR A 149 -4.24 -4.54 1.56
CA TYR A 149 -3.14 -3.66 1.94
C TYR A 149 -2.02 -3.73 0.89
N SER A 150 -1.71 -2.62 0.22
CA SER A 150 -0.65 -2.52 -0.78
C SER A 150 0.63 -1.91 -0.21
N ARG A 151 0.58 -0.68 0.29
CA ARG A 151 1.71 0.11 0.80
C ARG A 151 1.38 0.81 2.13
N PRO A 152 2.42 1.12 2.97
CA PRO A 152 3.85 0.84 2.81
C PRO A 152 4.23 -0.60 3.12
N LYS A 153 5.42 -1.07 2.68
CA LYS A 153 5.95 -2.41 2.99
C LYS A 153 7.47 -2.43 3.09
N GLY A 154 8.01 -3.33 3.91
CA GLY A 154 9.45 -3.59 4.00
C GLY A 154 10.23 -2.51 4.73
N THR A 155 11.42 -2.21 4.26
CA THR A 155 12.35 -1.24 4.87
C THR A 155 12.52 -0.03 3.96
N TYR A 156 12.59 1.14 4.57
CA TYR A 156 12.87 2.43 3.92
C TYR A 156 14.12 3.03 4.54
N GLU A 157 14.97 3.67 3.71
CA GLU A 157 16.25 4.26 4.14
C GLU A 157 16.41 5.66 3.55
N GLY A 158 17.13 6.52 4.28
CA GLY A 158 17.46 7.87 3.84
C GLY A 158 16.25 8.73 3.50
N GLU A 159 16.23 9.38 2.35
CA GLU A 159 15.14 10.29 1.91
C GLU A 159 13.79 9.57 1.79
N ALA A 160 13.78 8.28 1.45
CA ALA A 160 12.54 7.51 1.34
C ALA A 160 11.80 7.33 2.68
N THR A 161 12.43 7.63 3.82
CA THR A 161 11.79 7.59 5.13
C THR A 161 10.95 8.84 5.42
N LYS A 162 11.18 9.94 4.71
CA LYS A 162 10.53 11.23 4.99
C LYS A 162 9.08 11.28 4.53
N LYS A 163 8.76 10.54 3.46
CA LYS A 163 7.43 10.53 2.86
C LYS A 163 7.13 9.14 2.30
N LEU A 164 6.19 8.44 2.91
CA LEU A 164 5.79 7.11 2.51
C LEU A 164 4.45 7.14 1.78
N LEU A 165 4.26 6.21 0.87
CA LEU A 165 2.97 5.97 0.22
C LEU A 165 2.10 5.08 1.10
N LEU A 166 0.90 5.54 1.47
CA LEU A 166 -0.19 4.70 1.95
C LEU A 166 -1.11 4.40 0.78
N ASP A 167 -1.16 3.14 0.38
CA ASP A 167 -1.98 2.66 -0.72
C ASP A 167 -2.66 1.34 -0.35
N PHE A 168 -3.94 1.24 -0.65
CA PHE A 168 -4.76 0.05 -0.47
C PHE A 168 -5.71 -0.10 -1.65
N TYR A 169 -6.16 -1.34 -1.89
CA TYR A 169 -7.08 -1.63 -2.97
C TYR A 169 -8.43 -2.07 -2.41
N LEU A 170 -9.49 -1.45 -2.89
CA LEU A 170 -10.87 -1.78 -2.52
C LEU A 170 -11.55 -2.53 -3.66
N ILE A 171 -12.33 -3.54 -3.30
CA ILE A 171 -13.14 -4.33 -4.23
C ILE A 171 -14.58 -4.32 -3.72
N ASN A 172 -15.52 -4.11 -4.64
CA ASN A 172 -16.97 -4.13 -4.41
C ASN A 172 -17.44 -3.19 -3.29
N THR A 173 -16.67 -2.16 -2.96
CA THR A 173 -17.03 -1.17 -1.93
C THR A 173 -16.56 0.22 -2.36
N ASN A 174 -17.23 1.25 -1.85
CA ASN A 174 -16.90 2.65 -2.09
C ASN A 174 -16.82 3.39 -0.76
N LEU A 175 -15.86 4.31 -0.66
CA LEU A 175 -15.75 5.20 0.48
C LEU A 175 -16.52 6.50 0.24
N SER A 176 -17.12 7.04 1.29
CA SER A 176 -17.70 8.38 1.27
C SER A 176 -17.85 8.94 2.68
N SER A 177 -18.07 10.22 2.81
CA SER A 177 -18.27 10.88 4.10
C SER A 177 -19.49 10.36 4.88
N LYS A 178 -20.50 9.81 4.17
CA LYS A 178 -21.73 9.24 4.77
C LYS A 178 -21.78 7.70 4.67
N GLY A 179 -20.86 7.08 3.96
CA GLY A 179 -20.81 5.62 3.75
C GLY A 179 -19.64 4.96 4.44
N ASN A 180 -19.14 3.89 3.80
CA ASN A 180 -18.00 3.15 4.30
C ASN A 180 -16.75 4.03 4.38
N LYS A 181 -15.87 3.70 5.32
CA LYS A 181 -14.60 4.40 5.58
C LYS A 181 -13.48 3.40 5.82
N VAL A 182 -12.26 3.85 5.61
CA VAL A 182 -11.08 3.14 6.09
C VAL A 182 -10.49 3.91 7.26
N ARG A 183 -10.36 3.25 8.41
CA ARG A 183 -9.56 3.74 9.52
C ARG A 183 -8.13 3.27 9.30
N ALA A 184 -7.21 4.20 9.19
CA ALA A 184 -5.78 3.92 9.16
C ALA A 184 -5.18 4.30 10.52
N THR A 185 -4.68 3.30 11.27
CA THR A 185 -3.95 3.53 12.52
C THR A 185 -2.46 3.36 12.24
N ILE A 186 -1.70 4.45 12.40
CA ILE A 186 -0.26 4.50 12.15
C ILE A 186 0.41 4.71 13.51
N ASN A 187 1.08 3.69 14.04
CA ASN A 187 1.40 3.56 15.45
C ASN A 187 0.12 3.79 16.27
N ASP A 188 0.09 4.85 17.09
CA ASP A 188 -1.06 5.21 17.93
C ASP A 188 -1.91 6.35 17.36
N THR A 189 -1.64 6.78 16.11
CA THR A 189 -2.36 7.90 15.47
C THR A 189 -3.40 7.36 14.50
N GLU A 190 -4.65 7.74 14.69
CA GLU A 190 -5.77 7.32 13.85
C GLU A 190 -6.13 8.39 12.80
N PHE A 191 -6.45 7.92 11.61
CA PHE A 191 -6.96 8.72 10.48
C PHE A 191 -8.18 8.06 9.90
N ILE A 192 -9.23 8.83 9.66
CA ILE A 192 -10.44 8.38 8.97
C ILE A 192 -10.36 8.80 7.51
N ILE A 193 -10.40 7.83 6.62
CA ILE A 193 -10.30 7.98 5.17
C ILE A 193 -11.67 7.68 4.58
N ASP A 194 -12.24 8.67 3.90
CA ASP A 194 -13.55 8.62 3.25
C ASP A 194 -13.49 8.78 1.72
N GLU A 195 -12.26 8.78 1.17
CA GLU A 195 -12.03 8.83 -0.28
C GLU A 195 -10.96 7.80 -0.68
N TRP A 196 -11.26 6.97 -1.67
CA TRP A 196 -10.34 5.94 -2.15
C TRP A 196 -9.31 6.53 -3.12
N VAL A 197 -8.34 7.22 -2.56
CA VAL A 197 -7.12 7.68 -3.24
C VAL A 197 -5.90 7.20 -2.47
N SER A 198 -4.71 7.45 -3.00
CA SER A 198 -3.47 7.19 -2.27
C SER A 198 -3.10 8.40 -1.40
N TYR A 199 -2.37 8.15 -0.31
CA TYR A 199 -1.98 9.17 0.64
C TYR A 199 -0.47 9.17 0.86
N TYR A 200 0.09 10.32 1.19
CA TYR A 200 1.40 10.44 1.80
C TYR A 200 1.29 10.24 3.31
N ILE A 201 2.26 9.57 3.91
CA ILE A 201 2.49 9.56 5.36
C ILE A 201 3.79 10.29 5.62
N GLU A 202 3.76 11.28 6.51
CA GLU A 202 4.91 12.09 6.91
C GLU A 202 5.01 12.16 8.44
N GLY A 203 6.19 12.53 8.95
CA GLY A 203 6.42 12.67 10.40
C GLY A 203 6.64 11.36 11.15
N LEU A 204 6.90 10.25 10.45
CA LEU A 204 7.16 8.96 11.08
C LEU A 204 8.51 8.95 11.82
N PRO A 205 8.58 8.32 13.02
CA PRO A 205 9.83 8.10 13.72
C PRO A 205 10.66 7.02 13.02
N LYS A 206 11.98 7.04 13.23
CA LYS A 206 12.86 5.92 12.87
C LYS A 206 12.53 4.68 13.71
N GLY A 207 12.87 3.51 13.18
CA GLY A 207 12.60 2.22 13.80
C GLY A 207 11.39 1.51 13.20
N GLU A 208 10.76 0.66 14.00
CA GLU A 208 9.56 -0.07 13.61
C GLU A 208 8.33 0.85 13.65
N VAL A 209 7.54 0.83 12.58
CA VAL A 209 6.25 1.52 12.47
C VAL A 209 5.19 0.51 12.13
N SER A 210 4.09 0.51 12.87
CA SER A 210 2.90 -0.30 12.62
C SER A 210 1.87 0.49 11.82
N VAL A 211 1.31 -0.12 10.78
CA VAL A 211 0.20 0.46 10.01
C VAL A 211 -0.93 -0.55 9.95
N LYS A 212 -2.08 -0.20 10.53
CA LYS A 212 -3.31 -1.00 10.50
C LYS A 212 -4.36 -0.31 9.64
N LEU A 213 -5.03 -1.07 8.80
CA LEU A 213 -6.18 -0.64 7.99
C LEU A 213 -7.43 -1.43 8.41
N GLU A 214 -8.52 -0.73 8.58
CA GLU A 214 -9.83 -1.26 8.98
C GLU A 214 -10.91 -0.67 8.08
N LEU A 215 -11.58 -1.52 7.29
CA LEU A 215 -12.77 -1.13 6.52
C LEU A 215 -13.98 -1.21 7.44
N SER A 216 -14.71 -0.12 7.59
CA SER A 216 -15.89 0.00 8.43
C SER A 216 -17.05 0.59 7.66
N ASN A 217 -18.28 0.30 8.12
CA ASN A 217 -19.48 0.94 7.61
C ASN A 217 -19.66 2.38 8.14
N SER A 218 -20.76 3.02 7.79
CA SER A 218 -21.07 4.40 8.21
C SER A 218 -21.18 4.58 9.73
N GLU A 219 -21.45 3.51 10.47
CA GLU A 219 -21.58 3.50 11.94
C GLU A 219 -20.24 3.22 12.63
N GLY A 220 -19.15 2.98 11.87
CA GLY A 220 -17.84 2.65 12.39
C GLY A 220 -17.66 1.17 12.75
N THR A 221 -18.66 0.32 12.46
CA THR A 221 -18.58 -1.13 12.66
C THR A 221 -17.72 -1.76 11.57
N LEU A 222 -16.81 -2.67 11.95
CA LEU A 222 -15.99 -3.40 10.99
C LEU A 222 -16.87 -4.20 10.02
N ILE A 223 -16.58 -4.08 8.73
CA ILE A 223 -17.20 -4.91 7.70
C ILE A 223 -16.57 -6.32 7.78
N PRO A 224 -17.38 -7.38 7.98
CA PRO A 224 -16.88 -8.75 8.13
C PRO A 224 -16.46 -9.30 6.76
N THR A 225 -15.25 -8.99 6.34
CA THR A 225 -14.66 -9.44 5.08
C THR A 225 -13.30 -10.08 5.33
N PRO A 226 -12.82 -11.01 4.48
CA PRO A 226 -11.49 -11.55 4.60
C PRO A 226 -10.44 -10.43 4.63
N TYR A 227 -9.41 -10.61 5.47
CA TYR A 227 -8.29 -9.67 5.60
C TYR A 227 -8.62 -8.30 6.22
N ASN A 228 -9.78 -8.14 6.85
CA ASN A 228 -10.16 -6.95 7.58
C ASN A 228 -10.35 -7.26 9.09
N PRO A 229 -9.56 -6.67 9.98
CA PRO A 229 -8.51 -5.68 9.73
C PRO A 229 -7.21 -6.27 9.16
N SER A 230 -6.35 -5.41 8.62
CA SER A 230 -5.02 -5.78 8.14
C SER A 230 -3.94 -4.91 8.78
N THR A 231 -2.93 -5.53 9.39
CA THR A 231 -1.81 -4.81 10.03
C THR A 231 -0.49 -5.23 9.40
N ARG A 232 0.39 -4.26 9.15
CA ARG A 232 1.78 -4.50 8.74
C ARG A 232 2.74 -3.66 9.53
N LYS A 233 3.94 -4.21 9.72
CA LYS A 233 5.09 -3.52 10.28
C LYS A 233 6.09 -3.21 9.19
N ILE A 234 6.66 -2.02 9.24
CA ILE A 234 7.71 -1.53 8.36
C ILE A 234 8.87 -1.01 9.20
N ILE A 235 10.04 -0.88 8.60
CA ILE A 235 11.24 -0.39 9.27
C ILE A 235 11.73 0.87 8.57
N LEU A 236 11.99 1.94 9.34
CA LEU A 236 12.61 3.18 8.90
C LEU A 236 14.02 3.30 9.49
N LYS A 237 15.06 3.39 8.62
CA LYS A 237 16.47 3.48 9.03
C LYS A 237 17.05 4.88 8.86
#